data_1b1644399f8196f4c58c2d78cf238b33
#
_entry.id   1b1644399f8196f4c58c2d78cf238b33
#
_cell.length_a   1.000
_cell.length_b   1.000
_cell.length_c   1.000
_cell.angle_alpha   90.00
_cell.angle_beta   90.00
_cell.angle_gamma   90.00
#
_symmetry.space_group_name_H-M   'P 1'
#
loop_
_entity.id
_entity.type
_entity.pdbx_description
1 polymer ?
#
loop_
_entity_poly.entity_id
_entity_poly.type
_entity_poly.pdbx_seq_one_letter_code
_entity_poly.pdbx_strand_id
1 'polypeptide(L)'
;TYTTCTLLNSKIEQVNTAELYAIDSFLSFTEITPGRVEGAARGAVEQQIKKILGEDIALVQILDPENTEPALKSLNPNAGLYRFIRKGKSSTAQSACRVLVGEEEYFITVSADLTKTEQACRRLWLVYGGAVFGLAVISGTLLYLLSGKIAAPLNRLATAAGEVAAGNYGLTVPVNSGDYEVVNLSKSFNALSQTVQQNITKIQQEVQRREQFISDFTHELKTPMTAIIGYSQMLDAYRLDPTEVQNAARAICGEAQRLEELSRRLLELCVYQNETVELYPLPLTEVFEQLQTTLLPLAKKYGIALRLLPLPVTVLANRALLLSLLYNLADNAFKASNPDGTVTVQCKVQDNGAAVTVTDEGRGIQPESLPYITEPFFREDKARSRRLGGAGLGLALCKQIAELHGTRLQFNSTPNKGTTVCFKLKLTKPSVPGQPLNAPKKAVEP
;
A
#
# COMPACT_ATOMS: atom_id res chain seq x y z
N THR A 1 13.55 -41.90 -30.05
CA THR A 1 12.79 -43.18 -30.18
C THR A 1 12.42 -43.44 -31.63
N TYR A 2 11.85 -42.50 -32.37
CA TYR A 2 11.42 -42.71 -33.77
C TYR A 2 12.60 -43.00 -34.70
N THR A 3 13.67 -42.21 -34.62
CA THR A 3 14.88 -42.35 -35.41
C THR A 3 15.64 -43.66 -35.12
N THR A 4 15.65 -44.12 -33.88
CA THR A 4 16.30 -45.41 -33.54
C THR A 4 15.50 -46.62 -34.03
N CYS A 5 14.13 -46.53 -33.93
CA CYS A 5 13.27 -47.55 -34.52
C CYS A 5 13.37 -47.59 -36.04
N THR A 6 13.44 -46.45 -36.71
CA THR A 6 13.56 -46.37 -38.16
C THR A 6 14.86 -46.93 -38.67
N LEU A 7 15.99 -46.65 -37.99
CA LEU A 7 17.31 -47.22 -38.34
C LEU A 7 17.36 -48.76 -38.15
N LEU A 8 16.74 -49.25 -37.06
CA LEU A 8 16.70 -50.69 -36.81
C LEU A 8 15.78 -51.37 -37.82
N ASN A 9 14.58 -50.83 -38.08
CA ASN A 9 13.66 -51.37 -39.07
C ASN A 9 14.26 -51.38 -40.48
N SER A 10 14.99 -50.33 -40.89
CA SER A 10 15.68 -50.28 -42.18
C SER A 10 16.72 -51.39 -42.31
N LYS A 11 17.43 -51.71 -41.23
CA LYS A 11 18.40 -52.84 -41.26
C LYS A 11 17.75 -54.20 -41.26
N ILE A 12 16.60 -54.38 -40.61
CA ILE A 12 15.80 -55.60 -40.67
C ILE A 12 15.25 -55.81 -42.09
N GLU A 13 14.74 -54.77 -42.74
CA GLU A 13 14.27 -54.83 -44.13
C GLU A 13 15.41 -55.20 -45.09
N GLN A 14 16.65 -54.67 -44.86
CA GLN A 14 17.82 -55.07 -45.65
C GLN A 14 18.14 -56.52 -45.49
N VAL A 15 18.06 -57.10 -44.29
CA VAL A 15 18.28 -58.51 -44.04
C VAL A 15 17.23 -59.38 -44.71
N ASN A 16 15.97 -58.98 -44.67
CA ASN A 16 14.86 -59.68 -45.34
C ASN A 16 15.03 -59.69 -46.87
N THR A 17 15.35 -58.51 -47.42
CA THR A 17 15.59 -58.40 -48.87
C THR A 17 16.80 -59.25 -49.30
N ALA A 18 17.84 -59.24 -48.48
CA ALA A 18 19.04 -60.07 -48.73
C ALA A 18 18.75 -61.57 -48.67
N GLU A 19 17.89 -62.00 -47.73
CA GLU A 19 17.44 -63.40 -47.61
C GLU A 19 16.70 -63.85 -48.85
N LEU A 20 15.67 -63.04 -49.27
CA LEU A 20 14.91 -63.35 -50.49
C LEU A 20 15.81 -63.47 -51.74
N TYR A 21 16.74 -62.52 -51.84
CA TYR A 21 17.72 -62.55 -52.91
C TYR A 21 18.71 -63.77 -52.87
N ALA A 22 19.09 -64.14 -51.69
CA ALA A 22 19.91 -65.31 -51.46
C ALA A 22 19.22 -66.64 -51.87
N ILE A 23 17.92 -66.73 -51.51
CA ILE A 23 17.05 -67.87 -51.89
C ILE A 23 16.93 -67.93 -53.41
N ASP A 24 16.53 -66.82 -54.06
CA ASP A 24 16.30 -66.75 -55.49
C ASP A 24 17.61 -67.11 -56.28
N SER A 25 18.75 -66.53 -55.84
CA SER A 25 20.05 -66.81 -56.42
C SER A 25 20.45 -68.25 -56.26
N PHE A 26 20.16 -68.85 -55.12
CA PHE A 26 20.47 -70.24 -54.84
C PHE A 26 19.62 -71.20 -55.69
N LEU A 27 18.32 -70.95 -55.74
CA LEU A 27 17.38 -71.72 -56.57
C LEU A 27 17.74 -71.63 -58.06
N SER A 28 18.06 -70.46 -58.57
CA SER A 28 18.48 -70.26 -59.95
C SER A 28 19.80 -71.05 -60.28
N PHE A 29 20.73 -71.12 -59.31
CA PHE A 29 21.93 -71.89 -59.48
C PHE A 29 21.62 -73.37 -59.51
N THR A 30 20.72 -73.87 -58.70
CA THR A 30 20.37 -75.32 -58.66
C THR A 30 19.53 -75.79 -59.87
N GLU A 31 18.80 -74.89 -60.53
CA GLU A 31 18.16 -75.16 -61.81
C GLU A 31 19.14 -75.34 -62.92
N ILE A 32 20.28 -74.68 -62.93
CA ILE A 32 21.31 -74.76 -63.96
C ILE A 32 22.26 -76.01 -63.71
N THR A 33 22.42 -76.42 -62.46
CA THR A 33 23.28 -77.54 -62.08
C THR A 33 22.52 -78.54 -61.21
N PRO A 34 21.72 -79.44 -61.84
CA PRO A 34 20.93 -80.42 -61.12
C PRO A 34 21.87 -81.48 -60.45
N GLY A 35 21.72 -81.60 -59.11
CA GLY A 35 22.49 -82.52 -58.27
C GLY A 35 22.84 -81.94 -56.94
N ARG A 36 23.47 -82.75 -56.05
CA ARG A 36 23.88 -82.28 -54.71
C ARG A 36 24.96 -81.17 -54.87
N VAL A 37 24.69 -79.98 -54.27
CA VAL A 37 25.63 -78.86 -54.37
C VAL A 37 26.86 -79.13 -53.47
N GLU A 38 28.03 -79.45 -54.03
CA GLU A 38 29.27 -79.68 -53.26
C GLU A 38 29.76 -78.37 -52.59
N GLY A 39 30.59 -78.55 -51.52
CA GLY A 39 31.02 -77.42 -50.71
C GLY A 39 31.78 -76.31 -51.44
N ALA A 40 32.53 -76.63 -52.52
CA ALA A 40 33.20 -75.62 -53.35
C ALA A 40 32.23 -74.78 -54.18
N ALA A 41 31.15 -75.37 -54.72
CA ALA A 41 30.12 -74.70 -55.46
C ALA A 41 29.23 -73.77 -54.51
N ARG A 42 29.01 -74.25 -53.32
CA ARG A 42 28.33 -73.40 -52.29
C ARG A 42 29.11 -72.13 -51.97
N GLY A 43 30.43 -72.28 -51.72
CA GLY A 43 31.26 -71.12 -51.42
C GLY A 43 31.31 -70.13 -52.57
N ALA A 44 31.24 -70.60 -53.83
CA ALA A 44 31.14 -69.72 -54.99
C ALA A 44 29.82 -68.96 -55.05
N VAL A 45 28.66 -69.59 -54.75
CA VAL A 45 27.36 -69.04 -54.67
C VAL A 45 27.25 -68.01 -53.50
N GLU A 46 27.77 -68.42 -52.35
CA GLU A 46 27.82 -67.52 -51.16
C GLU A 46 28.64 -66.24 -51.47
N GLN A 47 29.80 -66.35 -52.11
CA GLN A 47 30.59 -65.22 -52.54
C GLN A 47 29.85 -64.30 -53.54
N GLN A 48 29.18 -64.96 -54.51
CA GLN A 48 28.42 -64.21 -55.54
C GLN A 48 27.23 -63.42 -54.92
N ILE A 49 26.48 -64.06 -54.05
CA ILE A 49 25.42 -63.47 -53.29
C ILE A 49 25.93 -62.28 -52.45
N LYS A 50 27.04 -62.52 -51.73
CA LYS A 50 27.68 -61.47 -50.92
C LYS A 50 28.16 -60.30 -51.76
N LYS A 51 28.68 -60.52 -52.94
CA LYS A 51 29.15 -59.49 -53.87
C LYS A 51 27.97 -58.62 -54.37
N ILE A 52 26.82 -59.22 -54.57
CA ILE A 52 25.61 -58.55 -55.05
C ILE A 52 24.93 -57.76 -53.91
N LEU A 53 24.84 -58.29 -52.69
CA LEU A 53 24.22 -57.73 -51.52
C LEU A 53 25.05 -56.63 -50.85
N GLY A 54 26.34 -56.49 -51.17
CA GLY A 54 27.23 -55.44 -50.69
C GLY A 54 27.83 -55.69 -49.31
N GLU A 55 28.64 -54.71 -48.85
CA GLU A 55 29.42 -54.83 -47.60
C GLU A 55 28.59 -54.82 -46.32
N ASP A 56 27.37 -54.41 -46.40
CA ASP A 56 26.45 -54.28 -45.20
C ASP A 56 25.98 -55.67 -44.71
N ILE A 57 26.06 -56.68 -45.50
CA ILE A 57 25.77 -58.11 -45.16
C ILE A 57 27.01 -58.77 -44.66
N ALA A 58 27.06 -59.20 -43.39
CA ALA A 58 28.21 -59.71 -42.75
C ALA A 58 28.55 -61.14 -43.24
N LEU A 59 27.55 -61.96 -43.42
CA LEU A 59 27.75 -63.37 -43.82
C LEU A 59 26.48 -63.92 -44.45
N VAL A 60 26.68 -64.64 -45.55
CA VAL A 60 25.69 -65.54 -46.16
C VAL A 60 26.27 -66.97 -46.08
N GLN A 61 25.48 -67.87 -45.55
CA GLN A 61 25.89 -69.28 -45.45
C GLN A 61 24.78 -70.18 -45.92
N ILE A 62 25.16 -71.20 -46.71
CA ILE A 62 24.27 -72.25 -47.15
C ILE A 62 24.72 -73.52 -46.41
N LEU A 63 23.88 -74.01 -45.50
CA LEU A 63 24.20 -75.10 -44.57
C LEU A 63 23.41 -76.36 -44.95
N ASP A 64 24.12 -77.58 -44.89
CA ASP A 64 23.45 -78.85 -44.96
C ASP A 64 22.69 -79.15 -43.62
N PRO A 65 21.73 -80.09 -43.64
CA PRO A 65 21.07 -80.52 -42.44
C PRO A 65 22.01 -81.03 -41.35
N GLU A 66 23.18 -81.68 -41.76
CA GLU A 66 24.12 -82.14 -40.80
C GLU A 66 24.86 -81.07 -40.02
N ASN A 67 25.15 -79.98 -40.68
CA ASN A 67 25.90 -78.83 -40.11
C ASN A 67 25.02 -77.72 -39.58
N THR A 68 23.72 -77.97 -39.45
CA THR A 68 22.70 -76.94 -39.07
C THR A 68 22.31 -77.06 -37.60
N GLU A 69 22.19 -75.94 -36.92
CA GLU A 69 21.70 -75.85 -35.51
C GLU A 69 20.33 -76.53 -35.36
N PRO A 70 20.08 -77.25 -34.25
CA PRO A 70 18.77 -77.89 -34.02
C PRO A 70 17.56 -77.02 -34.14
N ALA A 71 17.71 -75.72 -33.77
CA ALA A 71 16.63 -74.72 -33.87
C ALA A 71 16.23 -74.45 -35.33
N LEU A 72 17.14 -74.51 -36.27
CA LEU A 72 16.87 -74.30 -37.69
C LEU A 72 16.25 -75.56 -38.36
N LYS A 73 16.55 -76.76 -37.88
CA LYS A 73 15.99 -78.03 -38.38
C LYS A 73 14.49 -78.18 -38.11
N SER A 74 13.97 -77.43 -37.13
CA SER A 74 12.52 -77.39 -36.75
C SER A 74 11.70 -76.42 -37.57
N LEU A 75 12.31 -75.63 -38.48
CA LEU A 75 11.61 -74.64 -39.31
C LEU A 75 10.75 -75.35 -40.37
N ASN A 76 9.49 -74.85 -40.52
CA ASN A 76 8.68 -75.24 -41.66
C ASN A 76 9.28 -74.74 -42.96
N PRO A 77 9.15 -75.47 -44.06
CA PRO A 77 9.60 -75.03 -45.37
C PRO A 77 8.97 -73.64 -45.66
N ASN A 78 9.82 -72.72 -46.12
CA ASN A 78 9.48 -71.34 -46.44
C ASN A 78 9.11 -70.40 -45.21
N ALA A 79 9.35 -70.91 -43.97
CA ALA A 79 9.25 -70.06 -42.78
C ALA A 79 10.62 -69.48 -42.43
N GLY A 80 10.78 -68.16 -42.37
CA GLY A 80 11.96 -67.44 -41.92
C GLY A 80 12.06 -67.41 -40.40
N LEU A 81 13.27 -67.66 -39.84
CA LEU A 81 13.54 -67.43 -38.43
C LEU A 81 14.42 -66.19 -38.26
N TYR A 82 13.95 -65.24 -37.51
CA TYR A 82 14.74 -64.05 -37.18
C TYR A 82 15.25 -64.12 -35.76
N ARG A 83 16.56 -63.91 -35.56
CA ARG A 83 17.13 -63.81 -34.24
C ARG A 83 18.19 -62.72 -34.15
N PHE A 84 18.23 -62.07 -33.01
CA PHE A 84 19.30 -61.12 -32.67
C PHE A 84 20.31 -61.80 -31.78
N ILE A 85 21.55 -61.83 -32.26
CA ILE A 85 22.63 -62.45 -31.53
C ILE A 85 23.62 -61.40 -31.05
N ARG A 86 23.78 -61.33 -29.73
CA ARG A 86 24.76 -60.42 -29.12
C ARG A 86 25.88 -61.21 -28.54
N LYS A 87 27.07 -61.05 -29.13
CA LYS A 87 28.34 -61.67 -28.64
C LYS A 87 29.29 -60.55 -28.21
N GLY A 88 29.38 -60.28 -26.88
CA GLY A 88 30.22 -59.20 -26.33
C GLY A 88 29.83 -57.81 -26.83
N LYS A 89 30.68 -57.18 -27.66
CA LYS A 89 30.48 -55.85 -28.22
C LYS A 89 29.83 -55.81 -29.61
N SER A 90 29.63 -56.98 -30.23
CA SER A 90 29.03 -57.09 -31.57
C SER A 90 27.57 -57.55 -31.46
N SER A 91 26.71 -56.92 -32.18
CA SER A 91 25.30 -57.27 -32.32
C SER A 91 25.01 -57.58 -33.78
N THR A 92 24.52 -58.79 -34.05
CA THR A 92 24.15 -59.22 -35.39
C THR A 92 22.69 -59.62 -35.46
N ALA A 93 22.02 -59.21 -36.52
CA ALA A 93 20.71 -59.72 -36.87
C ALA A 93 20.95 -60.89 -37.83
N GLN A 94 20.31 -61.99 -37.56
CA GLN A 94 20.38 -63.19 -38.39
C GLN A 94 18.97 -63.58 -38.85
N SER A 95 18.80 -63.76 -40.13
CA SER A 95 17.64 -64.40 -40.72
C SER A 95 18.09 -65.79 -41.27
N ALA A 96 17.23 -66.78 -41.16
CA ALA A 96 17.48 -68.11 -41.64
C ALA A 96 16.17 -68.71 -42.22
N CYS A 97 16.28 -69.30 -43.39
CA CYS A 97 15.13 -70.02 -43.99
C CYS A 97 15.60 -71.43 -44.42
N ARG A 98 14.64 -72.33 -44.54
CA ARG A 98 14.76 -73.69 -45.05
C ARG A 98 14.29 -73.73 -46.50
N VAL A 99 15.15 -74.20 -47.40
CA VAL A 99 14.84 -74.29 -48.83
C VAL A 99 14.95 -75.77 -49.25
N LEU A 100 13.99 -76.26 -49.98
CA LEU A 100 13.98 -77.63 -50.53
C LEU A 100 14.39 -77.57 -52.00
N VAL A 101 15.40 -78.37 -52.38
CA VAL A 101 15.81 -78.52 -53.77
C VAL A 101 15.75 -79.99 -54.14
N GLY A 102 14.71 -80.40 -54.82
CA GLY A 102 14.48 -81.83 -55.05
C GLY A 102 14.11 -82.55 -53.76
N GLU A 103 14.91 -83.62 -53.42
CA GLU A 103 14.76 -84.39 -52.17
C GLU A 103 15.71 -83.87 -51.08
N GLU A 104 16.59 -82.89 -51.39
CA GLU A 104 17.61 -82.41 -50.46
C GLU A 104 17.19 -81.13 -49.81
N GLU A 105 17.54 -80.95 -48.49
CA GLU A 105 17.26 -79.78 -47.67
C GLU A 105 18.53 -78.95 -47.53
N TYR A 106 18.34 -77.61 -47.64
CA TYR A 106 19.35 -76.62 -47.42
C TYR A 106 18.83 -75.51 -46.50
N PHE A 107 19.75 -74.91 -45.70
CA PHE A 107 19.47 -73.84 -44.82
C PHE A 107 20.27 -72.62 -45.22
N ILE A 108 19.59 -71.59 -45.66
CA ILE A 108 20.19 -70.31 -46.03
C ILE A 108 20.15 -69.40 -44.84
N THR A 109 21.29 -68.90 -44.38
CA THR A 109 21.37 -67.95 -43.26
C THR A 109 22.04 -66.65 -43.75
N VAL A 110 21.43 -65.57 -43.46
CA VAL A 110 21.92 -64.23 -43.78
C VAL A 110 22.06 -63.46 -42.45
N SER A 111 23.26 -62.92 -42.24
CA SER A 111 23.56 -62.15 -41.03
C SER A 111 24.05 -60.72 -41.35
N ALA A 112 23.55 -59.75 -40.71
CA ALA A 112 24.01 -58.36 -40.81
C ALA A 112 24.56 -57.84 -39.47
N ASP A 113 25.62 -57.06 -39.54
CA ASP A 113 26.27 -56.48 -38.38
C ASP A 113 25.48 -55.16 -37.97
N LEU A 114 24.94 -55.22 -36.79
CA LEU A 114 24.23 -54.08 -36.19
C LEU A 114 25.09 -53.23 -35.25
N THR A 115 26.37 -53.59 -35.07
CA THR A 115 27.25 -52.95 -34.09
C THR A 115 27.37 -51.42 -34.29
N LYS A 116 27.56 -51.01 -35.54
CA LYS A 116 27.61 -49.56 -35.89
C LYS A 116 26.31 -48.84 -35.61
N THR A 117 25.17 -49.47 -35.93
CA THR A 117 23.83 -48.93 -35.72
C THR A 117 23.53 -48.79 -34.23
N GLU A 118 23.86 -49.80 -33.42
CA GLU A 118 23.71 -49.78 -31.96
C GLU A 118 24.58 -48.68 -31.32
N GLN A 119 25.83 -48.52 -31.78
CA GLN A 119 26.70 -47.45 -31.32
C GLN A 119 26.19 -46.07 -31.70
N ALA A 120 25.65 -45.88 -32.90
CA ALA A 120 25.04 -44.62 -33.32
C ALA A 120 23.80 -44.29 -32.48
N CYS A 121 22.95 -45.27 -32.23
CA CYS A 121 21.78 -45.13 -31.35
C CYS A 121 22.21 -44.75 -29.94
N ARG A 122 23.22 -45.37 -29.37
CA ARG A 122 23.75 -45.05 -28.04
C ARG A 122 24.32 -43.61 -27.96
N ARG A 123 25.03 -43.16 -29.00
CA ARG A 123 25.50 -41.76 -29.07
C ARG A 123 24.37 -40.80 -29.12
N LEU A 124 23.31 -41.04 -29.91
CA LEU A 124 22.13 -40.20 -29.97
C LEU A 124 21.44 -40.11 -28.63
N TRP A 125 21.29 -41.22 -27.88
CA TRP A 125 20.72 -41.23 -26.54
C TRP A 125 21.53 -40.43 -25.55
N LEU A 126 22.87 -40.48 -25.61
CA LEU A 126 23.72 -39.67 -24.72
C LEU A 126 23.61 -38.18 -25.02
N VAL A 127 23.57 -37.78 -26.30
CA VAL A 127 23.41 -36.39 -26.70
C VAL A 127 22.03 -35.86 -26.28
N TYR A 128 20.99 -36.64 -26.54
CA TYR A 128 19.62 -36.26 -26.15
C TYR A 128 19.48 -36.18 -24.63
N GLY A 129 19.96 -37.15 -23.90
CA GLY A 129 19.99 -37.16 -22.44
C GLY A 129 20.72 -35.94 -21.85
N GLY A 130 21.92 -35.66 -22.43
CA GLY A 130 22.68 -34.46 -22.05
C GLY A 130 21.96 -33.15 -22.31
N ALA A 131 21.28 -33.02 -23.45
CA ALA A 131 20.50 -31.85 -23.79
C ALA A 131 19.29 -31.63 -22.83
N VAL A 132 18.56 -32.70 -22.53
CA VAL A 132 17.43 -32.67 -21.58
C VAL A 132 17.91 -32.30 -20.17
N PHE A 133 19.01 -32.88 -19.73
CA PHE A 133 19.62 -32.56 -18.43
C PHE A 133 20.06 -31.07 -18.36
N GLY A 134 20.72 -30.59 -19.43
CA GLY A 134 21.14 -29.19 -19.54
C GLY A 134 19.94 -28.21 -19.44
N LEU A 135 18.86 -28.49 -20.18
CA LEU A 135 17.63 -27.71 -20.11
C LEU A 135 16.99 -27.72 -18.71
N ALA A 136 16.99 -28.87 -18.03
CA ALA A 136 16.46 -28.99 -16.68
C ALA A 136 17.24 -28.14 -15.67
N VAL A 137 18.59 -28.16 -15.78
CA VAL A 137 19.48 -27.35 -14.93
C VAL A 137 19.25 -25.84 -15.18
N ILE A 138 19.18 -25.43 -16.46
CA ILE A 138 18.92 -24.01 -16.82
C ILE A 138 17.57 -23.57 -16.28
N SER A 139 16.51 -24.35 -16.51
CA SER A 139 15.16 -24.06 -16.02
C SER A 139 15.10 -23.99 -14.50
N GLY A 140 15.72 -24.94 -13.79
CA GLY A 140 15.78 -24.94 -12.33
C GLY A 140 16.51 -23.72 -11.77
N THR A 141 17.65 -23.36 -12.39
CA THR A 141 18.40 -22.16 -12.00
C THR A 141 17.59 -20.88 -12.22
N LEU A 142 16.90 -20.76 -13.36
CA LEU A 142 16.05 -19.62 -13.67
C LEU A 142 14.90 -19.48 -12.67
N LEU A 143 14.22 -20.57 -12.35
CA LEU A 143 13.15 -20.58 -11.34
C LEU A 143 13.66 -20.18 -9.95
N TYR A 144 14.84 -20.66 -9.55
CA TYR A 144 15.46 -20.29 -8.28
C TYR A 144 15.77 -18.79 -8.21
N LEU A 145 16.32 -18.20 -9.27
CA LEU A 145 16.64 -16.77 -9.34
C LEU A 145 15.37 -15.91 -9.32
N LEU A 146 14.32 -16.30 -10.07
CA LEU A 146 13.03 -15.62 -10.09
C LEU A 146 12.33 -15.66 -8.72
N SER A 147 12.37 -16.82 -8.05
CA SER A 147 11.81 -16.97 -6.71
C SER A 147 12.46 -16.02 -5.69
N GLY A 148 13.79 -15.90 -5.72
CA GLY A 148 14.52 -15.01 -4.81
C GLY A 148 14.28 -13.51 -5.09
N LYS A 149 14.22 -13.12 -6.36
CA LYS A 149 14.11 -11.69 -6.73
C LYS A 149 12.69 -11.15 -6.76
N ILE A 150 11.69 -11.96 -7.08
CA ILE A 150 10.31 -11.51 -7.25
C ILE A 150 9.39 -12.07 -6.16
N ALA A 151 9.36 -13.39 -5.97
CA ALA A 151 8.39 -14.02 -5.07
C ALA A 151 8.65 -13.68 -3.59
N ALA A 152 9.92 -13.66 -3.15
CA ALA A 152 10.26 -13.37 -1.76
C ALA A 152 9.91 -11.93 -1.34
N PRO A 153 10.24 -10.86 -2.12
CA PRO A 153 9.79 -9.50 -1.81
C PRO A 153 8.27 -9.32 -1.81
N LEU A 154 7.55 -9.94 -2.76
CA LEU A 154 6.08 -9.89 -2.79
C LEU A 154 5.46 -10.55 -1.56
N ASN A 155 6.00 -11.67 -1.11
CA ASN A 155 5.52 -12.32 0.11
C ASN A 155 5.76 -11.45 1.36
N ARG A 156 6.90 -10.75 1.45
CA ARG A 156 7.16 -9.78 2.52
C ARG A 156 6.16 -8.62 2.49
N LEU A 157 5.84 -8.09 1.31
CA LEU A 157 4.81 -7.06 1.16
C LEU A 157 3.44 -7.55 1.58
N ALA A 158 3.06 -8.77 1.20
CA ALA A 158 1.79 -9.39 1.60
C ALA A 158 1.71 -9.58 3.13
N THR A 159 2.80 -10.05 3.76
CA THR A 159 2.88 -10.19 5.23
C THR A 159 2.78 -8.83 5.92
N ALA A 160 3.52 -7.83 5.45
CA ALA A 160 3.48 -6.48 6.01
C ALA A 160 2.08 -5.84 5.85
N ALA A 161 1.40 -6.07 4.71
CA ALA A 161 0.02 -5.63 4.51
C ALA A 161 -0.95 -6.29 5.49
N GLY A 162 -0.76 -7.59 5.77
CA GLY A 162 -1.52 -8.30 6.80
C GLY A 162 -1.31 -7.74 8.20
N GLU A 163 -0.07 -7.38 8.55
CA GLU A 163 0.23 -6.75 9.85
C GLU A 163 -0.38 -5.34 9.95
N VAL A 164 -0.32 -4.53 8.89
CA VAL A 164 -1.01 -3.22 8.85
C VAL A 164 -2.51 -3.40 9.02
N ALA A 165 -3.13 -4.39 8.39
CA ALA A 165 -4.54 -4.71 8.56
C ALA A 165 -4.88 -5.20 9.98
N ALA A 166 -3.94 -5.83 10.68
CA ALA A 166 -4.06 -6.24 12.09
C ALA A 166 -3.84 -5.10 13.09
N GLY A 167 -3.54 -3.88 12.62
CA GLY A 167 -3.36 -2.70 13.47
C GLY A 167 -1.92 -2.24 13.71
N ASN A 168 -0.93 -2.91 13.15
CA ASN A 168 0.47 -2.50 13.22
C ASN A 168 0.79 -1.48 12.12
N TYR A 169 0.37 -0.25 12.31
CA TYR A 169 0.55 0.83 11.34
C TYR A 169 1.99 1.37 11.31
N GLY A 170 2.39 1.96 10.17
CA GLY A 170 3.71 2.59 10.03
C GLY A 170 4.86 1.64 9.73
N LEU A 171 4.58 0.35 9.51
CA LEU A 171 5.57 -0.63 9.09
C LEU A 171 6.16 -0.25 7.72
N THR A 172 7.48 -0.44 7.58
CA THR A 172 8.20 -0.21 6.34
C THR A 172 8.85 -1.49 5.84
N VAL A 173 8.71 -1.76 4.54
CA VAL A 173 9.36 -2.88 3.87
C VAL A 173 10.66 -2.38 3.23
N PRO A 174 11.80 -3.12 3.37
CA PRO A 174 13.06 -2.74 2.74
C PRO A 174 12.95 -2.66 1.21
N VAL A 175 13.47 -1.57 0.63
CA VAL A 175 13.44 -1.30 -0.82
C VAL A 175 14.74 -1.83 -1.45
N ASN A 176 15.06 -3.13 -1.26
CA ASN A 176 16.36 -3.71 -1.63
C ASN A 176 16.30 -4.66 -2.85
N SER A 177 15.20 -4.72 -3.58
CA SER A 177 15.11 -5.54 -4.80
C SER A 177 15.64 -4.76 -6.01
N GLY A 178 16.38 -5.44 -6.90
CA GLY A 178 16.90 -4.83 -8.11
C GLY A 178 15.85 -4.56 -9.21
N ASP A 179 14.64 -5.07 -9.06
CA ASP A 179 13.57 -4.93 -10.04
C ASP A 179 12.77 -3.65 -9.78
N TYR A 180 12.65 -2.82 -10.79
CA TYR A 180 12.01 -1.49 -10.71
C TYR A 180 10.58 -1.56 -10.21
N GLU A 181 9.80 -2.55 -10.66
CA GLU A 181 8.40 -2.75 -10.29
C GLU A 181 8.24 -3.06 -8.81
N VAL A 182 9.08 -3.93 -8.27
CA VAL A 182 9.06 -4.31 -6.84
C VAL A 182 9.52 -3.15 -5.97
N VAL A 183 10.53 -2.40 -6.41
CA VAL A 183 11.00 -1.18 -5.75
C VAL A 183 9.88 -0.14 -5.69
N ASN A 184 9.19 0.11 -6.80
CA ASN A 184 8.10 1.08 -6.86
C ASN A 184 6.91 0.66 -5.99
N LEU A 185 6.56 -0.62 -6.02
CA LEU A 185 5.50 -1.17 -5.17
C LEU A 185 5.85 -1.04 -3.68
N SER A 186 7.09 -1.34 -3.29
CA SER A 186 7.57 -1.18 -1.92
C SER A 186 7.54 0.28 -1.44
N LYS A 187 7.93 1.23 -2.30
CA LYS A 187 7.83 2.67 -2.01
C LYS A 187 6.39 3.11 -1.82
N SER A 188 5.49 2.69 -2.73
CA SER A 188 4.07 3.02 -2.66
C SER A 188 3.42 2.44 -1.40
N PHE A 189 3.76 1.20 -1.04
CA PHE A 189 3.30 0.58 0.21
C PHE A 189 3.78 1.34 1.43
N ASN A 190 5.07 1.71 1.49
CA ASN A 190 5.63 2.46 2.62
C ASN A 190 4.97 3.84 2.77
N ALA A 191 4.74 4.55 1.66
CA ALA A 191 4.01 5.82 1.68
C ALA A 191 2.57 5.67 2.18
N LEU A 192 1.86 4.64 1.72
CA LEU A 192 0.51 4.31 2.20
C LEU A 192 0.51 4.02 3.71
N SER A 193 1.40 3.13 4.17
CA SER A 193 1.53 2.74 5.59
C SER A 193 1.79 3.94 6.49
N GLN A 194 2.69 4.84 6.08
CA GLN A 194 2.94 6.09 6.80
C GLN A 194 1.73 7.03 6.83
N THR A 195 1.02 7.17 5.70
CA THR A 195 -0.19 8.00 5.63
C THR A 195 -1.28 7.46 6.56
N VAL A 196 -1.49 6.14 6.58
CA VAL A 196 -2.43 5.48 7.49
C VAL A 196 -2.04 5.75 8.95
N GLN A 197 -0.76 5.55 9.30
CA GLN A 197 -0.26 5.83 10.64
C GLN A 197 -0.52 7.28 11.07
N GLN A 198 -0.21 8.24 10.18
CA GLN A 198 -0.44 9.67 10.46
C GLN A 198 -1.93 9.98 10.67
N ASN A 199 -2.81 9.40 9.85
CA ASN A 199 -4.25 9.60 9.98
C ASN A 199 -4.79 8.99 11.28
N ILE A 200 -4.37 7.78 11.63
CA ILE A 200 -4.76 7.14 12.91
C ILE A 200 -4.28 7.98 14.10
N THR A 201 -3.04 8.46 14.07
CA THR A 201 -2.51 9.32 15.13
C THR A 201 -3.31 10.62 15.26
N LYS A 202 -3.69 11.26 14.13
CA LYS A 202 -4.54 12.45 14.13
C LYS A 202 -5.93 12.17 14.74
N ILE A 203 -6.56 11.07 14.33
CA ILE A 203 -7.86 10.66 14.85
C ILE A 203 -7.79 10.41 16.36
N GLN A 204 -6.76 9.71 16.84
CA GLN A 204 -6.55 9.45 18.26
C GLN A 204 -6.37 10.77 19.05
N GLN A 205 -5.61 11.71 18.50
CA GLN A 205 -5.45 13.04 19.12
C GLN A 205 -6.78 13.81 19.17
N GLU A 206 -7.60 13.74 18.12
CA GLU A 206 -8.90 14.38 18.10
C GLU A 206 -9.87 13.74 19.10
N VAL A 207 -9.89 12.40 19.19
CA VAL A 207 -10.69 11.69 20.19
C VAL A 207 -10.27 12.10 21.59
N GLN A 208 -8.98 12.10 21.88
CA GLN A 208 -8.45 12.49 23.20
C GLN A 208 -8.79 13.94 23.55
N ARG A 209 -8.69 14.88 22.59
CA ARG A 209 -9.11 16.27 22.78
C ARG A 209 -10.59 16.37 23.09
N ARG A 210 -11.42 15.60 22.39
CA ARG A 210 -12.85 15.57 22.61
C ARG A 210 -13.22 15.00 23.99
N GLU A 211 -12.56 13.95 24.43
CA GLU A 211 -12.73 13.38 25.77
C GLU A 211 -12.32 14.38 26.85
N GLN A 212 -11.18 15.05 26.68
CA GLN A 212 -10.72 16.10 27.59
C GLN A 212 -11.73 17.26 27.66
N PHE A 213 -12.24 17.71 26.52
CA PHE A 213 -13.27 18.75 26.44
C PHE A 213 -14.53 18.38 27.23
N ILE A 214 -15.03 17.15 27.07
CA ILE A 214 -16.22 16.66 27.81
C ILE A 214 -15.92 16.60 29.31
N SER A 215 -14.76 16.13 29.72
CA SER A 215 -14.33 16.09 31.11
C SER A 215 -14.26 17.47 31.73
N ASP A 216 -13.60 18.42 31.06
CA ASP A 216 -13.44 19.78 31.55
C ASP A 216 -14.82 20.52 31.63
N PHE A 217 -15.68 20.33 30.63
CA PHE A 217 -17.03 20.84 30.61
C PHE A 217 -17.84 20.33 31.80
N THR A 218 -17.81 19.00 32.02
CA THR A 218 -18.55 18.41 33.16
C THR A 218 -18.05 18.96 34.50
N HIS A 219 -16.76 19.19 34.62
CA HIS A 219 -16.19 19.77 35.83
C HIS A 219 -16.59 21.24 36.05
N GLU A 220 -16.58 22.04 34.98
CA GLU A 220 -16.97 23.45 35.03
C GLU A 220 -18.51 23.65 35.26
N LEU A 221 -19.35 22.66 34.86
CA LEU A 221 -20.77 22.62 35.20
C LEU A 221 -21.01 22.20 36.67
N LYS A 222 -20.30 21.18 37.16
CA LYS A 222 -20.52 20.61 38.48
C LYS A 222 -20.30 21.65 39.60
N THR A 223 -19.30 22.51 39.43
CA THR A 223 -18.96 23.52 40.47
C THR A 223 -20.09 24.49 40.76
N PRO A 224 -20.67 25.25 39.79
CA PRO A 224 -21.79 26.16 40.02
C PRO A 224 -23.04 25.40 40.46
N MET A 225 -23.35 24.24 39.91
CA MET A 225 -24.49 23.42 40.34
C MET A 225 -24.38 23.01 41.80
N THR A 226 -23.22 22.58 42.25
CA THR A 226 -22.98 22.22 43.66
C THR A 226 -23.17 23.43 44.59
N ALA A 227 -22.71 24.61 44.17
CA ALA A 227 -22.91 25.84 44.94
C ALA A 227 -24.42 26.25 44.99
N ILE A 228 -25.15 26.21 43.86
CA ILE A 228 -26.59 26.45 43.85
C ILE A 228 -27.34 25.51 44.80
N ILE A 229 -27.06 24.21 44.68
CA ILE A 229 -27.69 23.18 45.55
C ILE A 229 -27.36 23.45 47.03
N GLY A 230 -26.10 23.72 47.34
CA GLY A 230 -25.65 23.95 48.72
C GLY A 230 -26.31 25.17 49.36
N TYR A 231 -26.35 26.30 48.64
CA TYR A 231 -27.05 27.50 49.11
C TYR A 231 -28.57 27.29 49.19
N SER A 232 -29.19 26.56 48.29
CA SER A 232 -30.61 26.21 48.32
C SER A 232 -30.93 25.32 49.54
N GLN A 233 -30.09 24.31 49.83
CA GLN A 233 -30.24 23.48 51.03
C GLN A 233 -30.05 24.25 52.31
N MET A 234 -29.12 25.22 52.34
CA MET A 234 -28.91 26.11 53.48
C MET A 234 -30.14 26.96 53.76
N LEU A 235 -30.78 27.49 52.69
CA LEU A 235 -32.03 28.25 52.80
C LEU A 235 -33.20 27.41 53.30
N ASP A 236 -33.26 26.14 52.96
CA ASP A 236 -34.31 25.19 53.36
C ASP A 236 -34.13 24.64 54.77
N ALA A 237 -32.91 24.29 55.13
CA ALA A 237 -32.60 23.54 56.39
C ALA A 237 -32.40 24.42 57.62
N TYR A 238 -32.04 25.71 57.47
CA TYR A 238 -31.63 26.57 58.57
C TYR A 238 -32.52 27.82 58.70
N ARG A 239 -32.78 28.30 59.94
CA ARG A 239 -33.34 29.62 60.18
C ARG A 239 -32.22 30.66 60.06
N LEU A 240 -32.18 31.33 58.95
CA LEU A 240 -31.17 32.33 58.58
C LEU A 240 -31.70 33.72 58.90
N ASP A 241 -30.81 34.68 59.16
CA ASP A 241 -31.18 36.07 59.21
C ASP A 241 -31.46 36.65 57.82
N PRO A 242 -32.13 37.77 57.66
CA PRO A 242 -32.47 38.37 56.38
C PRO A 242 -31.24 38.67 55.50
N THR A 243 -30.11 38.96 56.11
CA THR A 243 -28.86 39.26 55.39
C THR A 243 -28.24 37.99 54.79
N GLU A 244 -28.28 36.90 55.53
CA GLU A 244 -27.83 35.59 55.13
C GLU A 244 -28.69 35.02 53.99
N VAL A 245 -30.04 35.18 54.09
CA VAL A 245 -30.98 34.83 53.02
C VAL A 245 -30.67 35.61 51.75
N GLN A 246 -30.44 36.93 51.85
CA GLN A 246 -30.11 37.77 50.71
C GLN A 246 -28.78 37.41 50.08
N ASN A 247 -27.77 37.05 50.88
CA ASN A 247 -26.45 36.62 50.40
C ASN A 247 -26.53 35.26 49.70
N ALA A 248 -27.28 34.33 50.25
CA ALA A 248 -27.51 33.02 49.63
C ALA A 248 -28.27 33.16 48.28
N ALA A 249 -29.32 33.96 48.26
CA ALA A 249 -30.09 34.26 47.05
C ALA A 249 -29.21 34.91 45.96
N ARG A 250 -28.37 35.89 46.33
CA ARG A 250 -27.39 36.49 45.41
C ARG A 250 -26.38 35.51 44.87
N ALA A 251 -25.87 34.60 45.71
CA ALA A 251 -24.92 33.55 45.31
C ALA A 251 -25.59 32.60 44.32
N ILE A 252 -26.81 32.14 44.58
CA ILE A 252 -27.56 31.26 43.65
C ILE A 252 -27.76 31.98 42.30
N CYS A 253 -28.23 33.25 42.32
CA CYS A 253 -28.43 34.02 41.10
C CYS A 253 -27.13 34.21 40.30
N GLY A 254 -26.02 34.51 40.97
CA GLY A 254 -24.69 34.66 40.35
C GLY A 254 -24.17 33.37 39.70
N GLU A 255 -24.34 32.23 40.36
CA GLU A 255 -23.92 30.95 39.80
C GLU A 255 -24.86 30.49 38.67
N ALA A 256 -26.17 30.79 38.72
CA ALA A 256 -27.11 30.53 37.64
C ALA A 256 -26.77 31.35 36.38
N GLN A 257 -26.50 32.66 36.53
CA GLN A 257 -26.04 33.52 35.42
C GLN A 257 -24.72 33.06 34.82
N ARG A 258 -23.80 32.56 35.66
CA ARG A 258 -22.53 31.99 35.19
C ARG A 258 -22.75 30.72 34.37
N LEU A 259 -23.69 29.88 34.75
CA LEU A 259 -24.04 28.64 34.06
C LEU A 259 -24.71 28.95 32.70
N GLU A 260 -25.56 29.94 32.65
CA GLU A 260 -26.17 30.43 31.43
C GLU A 260 -25.12 30.96 30.42
N GLU A 261 -24.18 31.79 30.89
CA GLU A 261 -23.06 32.28 30.04
C GLU A 261 -22.17 31.18 29.55
N LEU A 262 -21.85 30.17 30.42
CA LEU A 262 -21.07 28.98 30.01
C LEU A 262 -21.78 28.20 28.90
N SER A 263 -23.11 27.96 29.07
CA SER A 263 -23.95 27.27 28.09
C SER A 263 -23.98 28.00 26.74
N ARG A 264 -24.18 29.34 26.78
CA ARG A 264 -24.21 30.18 25.59
C ARG A 264 -22.88 30.14 24.81
N ARG A 265 -21.74 30.29 25.51
CA ARG A 265 -20.41 30.23 24.89
C ARG A 265 -20.10 28.85 24.31
N LEU A 266 -20.55 27.77 24.95
CA LEU A 266 -20.43 26.42 24.44
C LEU A 266 -21.22 26.25 23.13
N LEU A 267 -22.48 26.74 23.12
CA LEU A 267 -23.31 26.68 21.92
C LEU A 267 -22.66 27.43 20.74
N GLU A 268 -22.12 28.64 21.01
CA GLU A 268 -21.36 29.39 20.00
C GLU A 268 -20.18 28.61 19.44
N LEU A 269 -19.38 27.95 20.30
CA LEU A 269 -18.27 27.11 19.87
C LEU A 269 -18.74 25.94 18.99
N CYS A 270 -19.83 25.25 19.37
CA CYS A 270 -20.35 24.12 18.61
C CYS A 270 -20.91 24.53 17.23
N VAL A 271 -21.61 25.66 17.19
CA VAL A 271 -22.19 26.21 15.95
C VAL A 271 -21.07 26.61 14.98
N TYR A 272 -20.08 27.36 15.45
CA TYR A 272 -19.01 27.86 14.58
C TYR A 272 -18.04 26.78 14.07
N GLN A 273 -18.03 25.58 14.66
CA GLN A 273 -17.22 24.44 14.14
C GLN A 273 -17.71 23.92 12.78
N ASN A 274 -18.99 24.07 12.47
CA ASN A 274 -19.62 23.42 11.33
C ASN A 274 -20.23 24.39 10.30
N GLU A 275 -20.11 25.70 10.52
CA GLU A 275 -20.72 26.71 9.64
C GLU A 275 -19.69 27.33 8.69
N THR A 276 -20.12 27.54 7.44
CA THR A 276 -19.51 28.49 6.53
C THR A 276 -20.14 29.85 6.70
N VAL A 277 -19.34 30.84 7.13
CA VAL A 277 -19.82 32.18 7.38
C VAL A 277 -19.62 33.04 6.14
N GLU A 278 -20.66 33.75 5.73
CA GLU A 278 -20.54 34.72 4.66
C GLU A 278 -19.81 35.97 5.17
N LEU A 279 -18.80 36.37 4.41
CA LEU A 279 -17.99 37.55 4.68
C LEU A 279 -18.37 38.66 3.71
N TYR A 280 -18.61 39.87 4.24
CA TYR A 280 -18.99 41.03 3.46
C TYR A 280 -17.97 42.16 3.58
N PRO A 281 -17.88 43.07 2.60
CA PRO A 281 -17.10 44.29 2.73
C PRO A 281 -17.60 45.13 3.93
N LEU A 282 -16.72 45.33 4.91
CA LEU A 282 -17.05 45.99 6.18
C LEU A 282 -16.04 47.12 6.46
N PRO A 283 -16.49 48.38 6.59
CA PRO A 283 -15.62 49.47 7.02
C PRO A 283 -15.19 49.27 8.48
N LEU A 284 -13.88 49.20 8.73
CA LEU A 284 -13.39 49.00 10.10
C LEU A 284 -13.70 50.15 11.04
N THR A 285 -13.86 51.36 10.54
CA THR A 285 -14.29 52.52 11.33
C THR A 285 -15.61 52.28 12.07
N GLU A 286 -16.62 51.71 11.39
CA GLU A 286 -17.92 51.37 12.01
C GLU A 286 -17.76 50.29 13.10
N VAL A 287 -16.89 49.35 12.91
CA VAL A 287 -16.58 48.29 13.91
C VAL A 287 -15.97 48.90 15.15
N PHE A 288 -14.99 49.80 14.96
CA PHE A 288 -14.30 50.47 16.07
C PHE A 288 -15.24 51.43 16.84
N GLU A 289 -16.13 52.14 16.17
CA GLU A 289 -17.16 52.98 16.83
C GLU A 289 -18.10 52.13 17.70
N GLN A 290 -18.60 51.01 17.19
CA GLN A 290 -19.43 50.10 17.97
C GLN A 290 -18.66 49.44 19.12
N LEU A 291 -17.40 49.09 18.89
CA LEU A 291 -16.51 48.54 19.90
C LEU A 291 -16.25 49.52 21.02
N GLN A 292 -16.06 50.81 20.70
CA GLN A 292 -15.90 51.89 21.69
C GLN A 292 -17.11 51.99 22.64
N THR A 293 -18.31 51.98 22.11
CA THR A 293 -19.54 52.05 22.94
C THR A 293 -19.66 50.85 23.88
N THR A 294 -19.23 49.67 23.43
CA THR A 294 -19.32 48.43 24.21
C THR A 294 -18.19 48.30 25.24
N LEU A 295 -16.97 48.70 24.90
CA LEU A 295 -15.82 48.54 25.76
C LEU A 295 -15.60 49.64 26.78
N LEU A 296 -16.09 50.87 26.53
CA LEU A 296 -15.86 52.00 27.42
C LEU A 296 -16.42 51.80 28.84
N PRO A 297 -17.65 51.25 29.01
CA PRO A 297 -18.17 50.93 30.37
C PRO A 297 -17.33 49.85 31.07
N LEU A 298 -16.81 48.86 30.28
CA LEU A 298 -16.04 47.79 30.83
C LEU A 298 -14.63 48.27 31.25
N ALA A 299 -13.99 49.11 30.44
CA ALA A 299 -12.72 49.77 30.77
C ALA A 299 -12.81 50.59 32.06
N LYS A 300 -13.90 51.38 32.22
CA LYS A 300 -14.19 52.13 33.46
C LYS A 300 -14.34 51.20 34.67
N LYS A 301 -15.06 50.06 34.51
CA LYS A 301 -15.27 49.08 35.58
C LYS A 301 -13.92 48.49 36.07
N TYR A 302 -12.96 48.28 35.18
CA TYR A 302 -11.65 47.75 35.53
C TYR A 302 -10.59 48.83 35.87
N GLY A 303 -10.91 50.12 35.70
CA GLY A 303 -10.00 51.25 35.95
C GLY A 303 -8.83 51.28 34.92
N ILE A 304 -9.13 50.96 33.66
CA ILE A 304 -8.11 50.79 32.60
C ILE A 304 -8.33 51.83 31.49
N ALA A 305 -7.28 52.44 30.99
CA ALA A 305 -7.34 53.33 29.84
C ALA A 305 -7.52 52.53 28.52
N LEU A 306 -8.57 52.84 27.78
CA LEU A 306 -8.82 52.24 26.46
C LEU A 306 -8.36 53.19 25.35
N ARG A 307 -7.47 52.71 24.47
CA ARG A 307 -7.02 53.42 23.26
C ARG A 307 -7.47 52.67 22.02
N LEU A 308 -8.32 53.30 21.20
CA LEU A 308 -8.78 52.77 19.92
C LEU A 308 -8.15 53.58 18.79
N LEU A 309 -7.42 52.90 17.92
CA LEU A 309 -6.69 53.51 16.76
C LEU A 309 -7.23 52.86 15.47
N PRO A 310 -8.45 53.30 15.00
CA PRO A 310 -9.01 52.79 13.76
C PRO A 310 -8.22 53.25 12.55
N LEU A 311 -8.31 52.48 11.45
CA LEU A 311 -7.84 52.87 10.15
C LEU A 311 -9.05 52.90 9.17
N PRO A 312 -9.18 53.90 8.28
CA PRO A 312 -10.30 53.99 7.33
C PRO A 312 -10.07 53.00 6.15
N VAL A 313 -10.20 51.74 6.44
CA VAL A 313 -10.07 50.64 5.46
C VAL A 313 -11.31 49.74 5.52
N THR A 314 -11.62 49.12 4.36
CA THR A 314 -12.68 48.13 4.24
C THR A 314 -12.07 46.75 4.17
N VAL A 315 -12.59 45.81 4.97
CA VAL A 315 -12.13 44.41 5.06
C VAL A 315 -13.27 43.47 4.73
N LEU A 316 -12.91 42.25 4.33
CA LEU A 316 -13.89 41.15 4.21
C LEU A 316 -14.06 40.49 5.58
N ALA A 317 -15.23 40.70 6.19
CA ALA A 317 -15.53 40.16 7.52
C ALA A 317 -17.03 40.00 7.75
N ASN A 318 -17.40 39.16 8.74
CA ASN A 318 -18.73 39.15 9.33
C ASN A 318 -18.72 40.09 10.53
N ARG A 319 -19.62 41.09 10.51
CA ARG A 319 -19.69 42.17 11.53
C ARG A 319 -19.86 41.61 12.94
N ALA A 320 -20.83 40.72 13.12
CA ALA A 320 -21.16 40.19 14.46
C ALA A 320 -20.01 39.38 15.04
N LEU A 321 -19.42 38.53 14.23
CA LEU A 321 -18.28 37.70 14.65
C LEU A 321 -17.01 38.50 14.92
N LEU A 322 -16.73 39.50 14.08
CA LEU A 322 -15.59 40.39 14.29
C LEU A 322 -15.69 41.21 15.57
N LEU A 323 -16.91 41.71 15.86
CA LEU A 323 -17.16 42.40 17.13
C LEU A 323 -17.03 41.46 18.32
N SER A 324 -17.54 40.22 18.22
CA SER A 324 -17.37 39.20 19.26
C SER A 324 -15.90 38.86 19.50
N LEU A 325 -15.13 38.73 18.43
CA LEU A 325 -13.67 38.47 18.50
C LEU A 325 -12.96 39.62 19.24
N LEU A 326 -13.17 40.85 18.81
CA LEU A 326 -12.51 42.01 19.40
C LEU A 326 -12.93 42.26 20.84
N TYR A 327 -14.21 42.05 21.15
CA TYR A 327 -14.73 42.11 22.52
C TYR A 327 -14.06 41.10 23.44
N ASN A 328 -14.01 39.83 23.04
CA ASN A 328 -13.38 38.78 23.84
C ASN A 328 -11.87 39.00 24.03
N LEU A 329 -11.17 39.50 23.01
CA LEU A 329 -9.75 39.84 23.14
C LEU A 329 -9.54 41.01 24.10
N ALA A 330 -10.37 42.06 23.98
CA ALA A 330 -10.29 43.23 24.85
C ALA A 330 -10.69 42.90 26.31
N ASP A 331 -11.75 42.09 26.55
CA ASP A 331 -12.15 41.66 27.90
C ASP A 331 -11.04 40.83 28.56
N ASN A 332 -10.37 39.97 27.80
CA ASN A 332 -9.20 39.23 28.30
C ASN A 332 -8.03 40.19 28.63
N ALA A 333 -7.76 41.17 27.78
CA ALA A 333 -6.76 42.20 28.02
C ALA A 333 -7.05 43.02 29.30
N PHE A 334 -8.30 43.43 29.52
CA PHE A 334 -8.70 44.13 30.76
C PHE A 334 -8.50 43.27 32.00
N LYS A 335 -8.89 42.00 31.95
CA LYS A 335 -8.72 41.04 33.06
C LYS A 335 -7.22 40.72 33.38
N ALA A 336 -6.38 40.85 32.38
CA ALA A 336 -4.92 40.62 32.52
C ALA A 336 -4.17 41.85 32.99
N SER A 337 -4.68 43.07 32.70
CA SER A 337 -4.05 44.33 33.03
C SER A 337 -4.13 44.71 34.51
N ASN A 338 -3.16 45.48 34.98
CA ASN A 338 -3.21 46.08 36.30
C ASN A 338 -4.09 47.34 36.28
N PRO A 339 -4.66 47.80 37.43
CA PRO A 339 -5.30 49.10 37.53
C PRO A 339 -4.37 50.21 36.98
N ASP A 340 -4.97 51.19 36.31
CA ASP A 340 -4.31 52.30 35.62
C ASP A 340 -3.48 51.90 34.36
N GLY A 341 -3.52 50.62 33.97
CA GLY A 341 -2.89 50.13 32.74
C GLY A 341 -3.61 50.60 31.46
N THR A 342 -3.01 50.36 30.32
CA THR A 342 -3.58 50.73 29.01
C THR A 342 -3.83 49.48 28.16
N VAL A 343 -5.04 49.40 27.58
CA VAL A 343 -5.35 48.43 26.53
C VAL A 343 -5.52 49.16 25.20
N THR A 344 -4.76 48.78 24.21
CA THR A 344 -4.76 49.41 22.89
C THR A 344 -5.29 48.42 21.83
N VAL A 345 -6.33 48.85 21.10
CA VAL A 345 -6.81 48.15 19.88
C VAL A 345 -6.48 49.02 18.69
N GLN A 346 -5.65 48.49 17.78
CA GLN A 346 -5.17 49.22 16.60
C GLN A 346 -5.30 48.41 15.33
N CYS A 347 -5.46 49.12 14.22
CA CYS A 347 -5.36 48.54 12.88
C CYS A 347 -4.20 49.16 12.12
N LYS A 348 -3.42 48.35 11.39
CA LYS A 348 -2.38 48.80 10.48
C LYS A 348 -2.48 48.02 9.17
N VAL A 349 -2.17 48.67 8.04
CA VAL A 349 -2.01 47.94 6.76
C VAL A 349 -0.65 47.31 6.71
N GLN A 350 -0.58 46.02 6.49
CA GLN A 350 0.65 45.25 6.37
C GLN A 350 0.47 44.13 5.33
N ASP A 351 1.43 43.98 4.41
CA ASP A 351 1.48 42.88 3.43
C ASP A 351 0.16 42.63 2.69
N ASN A 352 -0.48 43.69 2.18
CA ASN A 352 -1.77 43.62 1.46
C ASN A 352 -2.99 43.18 2.32
N GLY A 353 -2.89 43.26 3.64
CA GLY A 353 -3.95 42.94 4.62
C GLY A 353 -4.08 44.03 5.70
N ALA A 354 -5.21 44.03 6.40
CA ALA A 354 -5.41 44.83 7.61
C ALA A 354 -5.00 43.99 8.84
N ALA A 355 -3.89 44.31 9.45
CA ALA A 355 -3.45 43.71 10.71
C ALA A 355 -4.15 44.43 11.87
N VAL A 356 -5.00 43.71 12.60
CA VAL A 356 -5.65 44.20 13.82
C VAL A 356 -4.91 43.63 15.01
N THR A 357 -4.55 44.46 15.95
CA THR A 357 -3.83 44.08 17.17
C THR A 357 -4.56 44.58 18.42
N VAL A 358 -4.58 43.73 19.43
CA VAL A 358 -5.02 44.06 20.80
C VAL A 358 -3.81 43.88 21.70
N THR A 359 -3.40 44.96 22.37
CA THR A 359 -2.20 44.96 23.22
C THR A 359 -2.63 45.40 24.64
N ASP A 360 -2.14 44.67 25.63
CA ASP A 360 -2.25 45.00 27.06
C ASP A 360 -0.83 45.11 27.71
N GLU A 361 -0.79 45.86 28.80
CA GLU A 361 0.39 46.01 29.68
C GLU A 361 0.23 45.17 30.96
N GLY A 362 -0.41 44.01 30.83
CA GLY A 362 -0.74 43.15 31.97
C GLY A 362 0.36 42.20 32.39
N ARG A 363 -0.05 41.14 33.08
CA ARG A 363 0.86 40.10 33.62
C ARG A 363 1.58 39.27 32.56
N GLY A 364 1.13 39.34 31.31
CA GLY A 364 1.65 38.46 30.25
C GLY A 364 1.27 37.00 30.45
N ILE A 365 1.84 36.12 29.64
CA ILE A 365 1.58 34.70 29.57
C ILE A 365 2.93 33.95 29.61
N GLN A 366 2.99 32.86 30.39
CA GLN A 366 4.19 32.02 30.45
C GLN A 366 4.43 31.31 29.09
N PRO A 367 5.67 31.18 28.63
CA PRO A 367 5.98 30.56 27.35
C PRO A 367 5.42 29.14 27.21
N GLU A 368 5.41 28.37 28.31
CA GLU A 368 4.91 26.99 28.35
C GLU A 368 3.40 26.92 28.15
N SER A 369 2.67 28.00 28.48
CA SER A 369 1.21 28.12 28.37
C SER A 369 0.76 28.54 26.96
N LEU A 370 1.60 29.27 26.23
CA LEU A 370 1.26 29.84 24.91
C LEU A 370 0.65 28.82 23.91
N PRO A 371 1.12 27.57 23.78
CA PRO A 371 0.54 26.61 22.87
C PRO A 371 -0.90 26.20 23.25
N TYR A 372 -1.29 26.36 24.50
CA TYR A 372 -2.54 25.84 25.07
C TYR A 372 -3.59 26.91 25.33
N ILE A 373 -3.25 28.20 25.31
CA ILE A 373 -4.17 29.29 25.70
C ILE A 373 -5.45 29.39 24.84
N THR A 374 -5.42 28.83 23.64
CA THR A 374 -6.59 28.77 22.75
C THR A 374 -7.35 27.45 22.83
N GLU A 375 -6.92 26.50 23.68
CA GLU A 375 -7.68 25.29 23.93
C GLU A 375 -8.87 25.60 24.86
N PRO A 376 -10.04 25.01 24.62
CA PRO A 376 -11.20 25.21 25.47
C PRO A 376 -10.92 24.87 26.94
N PHE A 377 -11.44 25.67 27.87
CA PHE A 377 -11.30 25.51 29.31
C PHE A 377 -9.88 25.70 29.87
N PHE A 378 -8.87 25.96 29.01
CA PHE A 378 -7.53 26.20 29.48
C PHE A 378 -7.41 27.47 30.30
N ARG A 379 -6.72 27.41 31.42
CA ARG A 379 -6.41 28.52 32.31
C ARG A 379 -5.06 28.31 32.97
N GLU A 380 -4.22 29.32 32.91
CA GLU A 380 -2.91 29.30 33.56
C GLU A 380 -3.03 29.27 35.10
N ASP A 381 -3.99 30.02 35.68
CA ASP A 381 -4.31 30.02 37.11
C ASP A 381 -5.80 29.79 37.30
N LYS A 382 -6.21 28.58 37.72
CA LYS A 382 -7.60 28.18 37.93
C LYS A 382 -8.28 28.92 39.08
N ALA A 383 -7.56 29.30 40.15
CA ALA A 383 -8.12 29.92 41.32
C ALA A 383 -8.47 31.40 41.09
N ARG A 384 -7.54 32.17 40.51
CA ARG A 384 -7.72 33.57 40.16
C ARG A 384 -8.74 33.82 39.08
N SER A 385 -8.71 32.97 38.04
CA SER A 385 -9.62 33.07 36.89
C SER A 385 -11.08 32.80 37.28
N ARG A 386 -11.35 32.00 38.33
CA ARG A 386 -12.71 31.81 38.87
C ARG A 386 -13.26 33.08 39.47
N ARG A 387 -12.45 33.87 40.19
CA ARG A 387 -12.87 35.15 40.80
C ARG A 387 -13.18 36.22 39.73
N LEU A 388 -12.50 36.17 38.59
CA LEU A 388 -12.68 37.08 37.45
C LEU A 388 -13.76 36.64 36.45
N GLY A 389 -14.46 35.52 36.71
CA GLY A 389 -15.63 35.06 35.96
C GLY A 389 -15.37 34.49 34.56
N GLY A 390 -14.18 33.98 34.30
CA GLY A 390 -13.87 33.41 32.97
C GLY A 390 -13.98 31.89 32.93
N ALA A 391 -14.72 31.29 31.99
CA ALA A 391 -14.82 29.83 31.79
C ALA A 391 -13.69 29.23 30.98
N GLY A 392 -12.71 30.03 30.51
CA GLY A 392 -11.63 29.52 29.64
C GLY A 392 -12.08 29.24 28.19
N LEU A 393 -13.27 29.72 27.78
CA LEU A 393 -13.78 29.51 26.43
C LEU A 393 -13.56 30.71 25.49
N GLY A 394 -13.21 31.90 26.04
CA GLY A 394 -13.13 33.14 25.26
C GLY A 394 -12.04 33.09 24.15
N LEU A 395 -10.83 32.62 24.45
CA LEU A 395 -9.74 32.53 23.45
C LEU A 395 -9.97 31.39 22.46
N ALA A 396 -10.62 30.30 22.90
CA ALA A 396 -11.02 29.21 21.97
C ALA A 396 -12.04 29.73 20.95
N LEU A 397 -13.02 30.51 21.40
CA LEU A 397 -13.98 31.19 20.52
C LEU A 397 -13.27 32.17 19.58
N CYS A 398 -12.33 32.96 20.08
CA CYS A 398 -11.54 33.89 19.27
C CYS A 398 -10.76 33.16 18.16
N LYS A 399 -10.16 32.03 18.47
CA LYS A 399 -9.46 31.18 17.49
C LYS A 399 -10.40 30.72 16.38
N GLN A 400 -11.58 30.23 16.74
CA GLN A 400 -12.57 29.74 15.80
C GLN A 400 -13.09 30.84 14.88
N ILE A 401 -13.43 32.02 15.47
CA ILE A 401 -13.86 33.18 14.68
C ILE A 401 -12.74 33.63 13.72
N ALA A 402 -11.49 33.62 14.15
CA ALA A 402 -10.37 33.95 13.27
C ALA A 402 -10.25 32.97 12.11
N GLU A 403 -10.39 31.66 12.37
CA GLU A 403 -10.36 30.59 11.34
C GLU A 403 -11.50 30.75 10.32
N LEU A 404 -12.73 31.14 10.77
CA LEU A 404 -13.86 31.45 9.90
C LEU A 404 -13.60 32.68 8.99
N HIS A 405 -12.76 33.60 9.43
CA HIS A 405 -12.31 34.74 8.62
C HIS A 405 -11.06 34.40 7.75
N GLY A 406 -10.60 33.12 7.73
CA GLY A 406 -9.43 32.66 6.98
C GLY A 406 -8.12 33.21 7.50
N THR A 407 -8.04 33.53 8.79
CA THR A 407 -6.86 34.07 9.47
C THR A 407 -6.53 33.25 10.72
N ARG A 408 -5.37 33.55 11.35
CA ARG A 408 -4.98 32.92 12.62
C ARG A 408 -4.55 33.96 13.63
N LEU A 409 -4.84 33.70 14.90
CA LEU A 409 -4.35 34.50 16.00
C LEU A 409 -2.85 34.28 16.21
N GLN A 410 -2.11 35.37 16.33
CA GLN A 410 -0.68 35.36 16.68
C GLN A 410 -0.52 36.02 18.03
N PHE A 411 0.12 35.35 18.97
CA PHE A 411 0.34 35.84 20.34
C PHE A 411 1.82 36.17 20.51
N ASN A 412 2.07 37.39 20.99
CA ASN A 412 3.40 37.80 21.44
C ASN A 412 3.24 38.28 22.89
N SER A 413 3.81 37.53 23.84
CA SER A 413 3.65 37.80 25.25
C SER A 413 4.94 37.58 26.01
N THR A 414 5.18 38.42 26.99
CA THR A 414 6.29 38.29 27.92
C THR A 414 5.75 38.40 29.34
N PRO A 415 6.09 37.50 30.25
CA PRO A 415 5.66 37.60 31.66
C PRO A 415 5.98 38.94 32.26
N ASN A 416 4.98 39.54 32.93
CA ASN A 416 5.01 40.86 33.57
C ASN A 416 5.24 42.06 32.64
N LYS A 417 5.12 41.89 31.31
CA LYS A 417 5.22 42.99 30.34
C LYS A 417 3.99 43.17 29.48
N GLY A 418 3.05 42.19 29.51
CA GLY A 418 1.82 42.25 28.78
C GLY A 418 1.77 41.30 27.58
N THR A 419 0.67 41.38 26.84
CA THR A 419 0.38 40.51 25.68
C THR A 419 -0.07 41.34 24.49
N THR A 420 0.38 40.97 23.32
CA THR A 420 -0.14 41.50 22.05
C THR A 420 -0.69 40.30 21.25
N VAL A 421 -2.00 40.41 20.90
CA VAL A 421 -2.69 39.47 20.03
C VAL A 421 -2.90 40.14 18.67
N CYS A 422 -2.48 39.48 17.59
CA CYS A 422 -2.58 39.99 16.23
C CYS A 422 -3.29 39.01 15.31
N PHE A 423 -4.12 39.53 14.40
CA PHE A 423 -4.68 38.75 13.28
C PHE A 423 -4.80 39.62 12.04
N LYS A 424 -4.83 39.04 10.84
CA LYS A 424 -4.86 39.72 9.55
C LYS A 424 -6.19 39.50 8.85
N LEU A 425 -6.87 40.58 8.41
CA LEU A 425 -8.07 40.51 7.59
C LEU A 425 -7.76 40.90 6.15
N LYS A 426 -8.48 40.31 5.19
CA LYS A 426 -8.31 40.64 3.77
C LYS A 426 -8.89 42.04 3.51
N LEU A 427 -8.07 42.88 2.89
CA LEU A 427 -8.51 44.19 2.38
C LEU A 427 -9.43 44.01 1.17
N THR A 428 -10.46 44.83 1.07
CA THR A 428 -11.31 44.90 -0.11
C THR A 428 -11.50 46.36 -0.52
N LYS A 429 -11.84 46.61 -1.77
CA LYS A 429 -12.24 47.98 -2.19
C LYS A 429 -13.55 48.33 -1.51
N PRO A 430 -13.74 49.62 -1.12
CA PRO A 430 -15.01 50.04 -0.60
C PRO A 430 -16.12 49.73 -1.60
N SER A 431 -17.14 49.01 -1.16
CA SER A 431 -18.32 48.75 -1.99
C SER A 431 -19.13 50.02 -2.10
N VAL A 432 -19.48 50.42 -3.31
CA VAL A 432 -20.50 51.42 -3.54
C VAL A 432 -21.84 50.87 -3.01
N PRO A 433 -22.58 51.59 -2.17
CA PRO A 433 -23.82 51.06 -1.63
C PRO A 433 -24.80 50.75 -2.78
N GLY A 434 -25.18 49.47 -2.94
CA GLY A 434 -26.21 49.04 -3.88
C GLY A 434 -25.84 48.04 -4.96
N GLN A 435 -24.58 47.54 -5.07
CA GLN A 435 -24.27 46.44 -6.01
C GLN A 435 -24.05 45.14 -5.25
N PRO A 436 -24.82 44.07 -5.52
CA PRO A 436 -24.50 42.74 -5.02
C PRO A 436 -23.24 42.26 -5.71
N LEU A 437 -22.21 41.88 -4.94
CA LEU A 437 -21.02 41.22 -5.48
C LEU A 437 -21.43 39.89 -6.13
N ASN A 438 -21.01 39.70 -7.41
CA ASN A 438 -21.15 38.47 -8.14
C ASN A 438 -20.60 37.30 -7.31
N ALA A 439 -21.44 36.33 -6.97
CA ALA A 439 -21.07 35.06 -6.41
C ALA A 439 -20.07 34.35 -7.38
N PRO A 440 -19.04 33.70 -6.89
CA PRO A 440 -18.19 32.92 -7.75
C PRO A 440 -19.02 31.82 -8.41
N LYS A 441 -19.03 31.79 -9.77
CA LYS A 441 -19.63 30.73 -10.57
C LYS A 441 -19.07 29.38 -10.06
N LYS A 442 -19.94 28.51 -9.56
CA LYS A 442 -19.65 27.11 -9.42
C LYS A 442 -19.16 26.60 -10.78
N ALA A 443 -17.91 26.15 -10.84
CA ALA A 443 -17.43 25.34 -11.95
C ALA A 443 -18.22 24.03 -11.89
N VAL A 444 -19.10 23.85 -12.87
CA VAL A 444 -19.69 22.57 -13.21
C VAL A 444 -18.60 21.89 -14.03
N GLU A 445 -17.91 20.92 -13.46
CA GLU A 445 -17.12 19.98 -14.23
C GLU A 445 -18.02 18.85 -14.72
N PRO A 446 -17.74 18.34 -15.95
CA PRO A 446 -18.56 17.36 -16.65
C PRO A 446 -18.48 15.95 -16.09
#